data_00ecc0d9a2c913cd582d74d96423c681
#
_entry.id   00ecc0d9a2c913cd582d74d96423c681
#
_cell.length_a   1.000
_cell.length_b   1.000
_cell.length_c   1.000
_cell.angle_alpha   90.00
_cell.angle_beta   90.00
_cell.angle_gamma   90.00
#
_symmetry.space_group_name_H-M   'P 1'
#
loop_
_entity.id
_entity.type
_entity.pdbx_description
1 polymer ?
#
loop_
_entity_poly.entity_id
_entity_poly.type
_entity_poly.pdbx_seq_one_letter_code
_entity_poly.pdbx_strand_id
1 'polypeptide(L)'
;MRIVLFCENKYAIDILNPIQEHVTKQHLPHEILWYIHKPKIDSFPYADQVKWTNSIQEVYDFKPEAIYVPGNIVPYYLPGVKIQIFHGYAAEKKDHWIIRRYFDTYFTQGPYFTSHFEALAKRYGDFEVLETGWPKQDWIKENLHKYDADREKLLRESGKETLIL
;
A
#
# COMPACT_ATOMS: atom_id res chain seq x y z
N MET A 1 -5.51 12.15 -13.03
CA MET A 1 -6.00 10.76 -12.86
C MET A 1 -6.88 10.67 -11.63
N ARG A 2 -7.88 9.80 -11.69
CA ARG A 2 -8.69 9.41 -10.51
C ARG A 2 -8.12 8.12 -9.94
N ILE A 3 -7.71 8.18 -8.69
CA ILE A 3 -7.01 7.10 -8.01
C ILE A 3 -7.83 6.65 -6.80
N VAL A 4 -7.97 5.35 -6.61
CA VAL A 4 -8.52 4.78 -5.38
C VAL A 4 -7.43 4.16 -4.54
N LEU A 5 -7.39 4.52 -3.27
CA LEU A 5 -6.59 3.86 -2.24
C LEU A 5 -7.51 2.88 -1.49
N PHE A 6 -7.39 1.60 -1.84
CA PHE A 6 -8.31 0.55 -1.39
C PHE A 6 -7.85 -0.06 -0.07
N CYS A 7 -8.46 0.37 1.02
CA CYS A 7 -8.09 0.00 2.38
C CYS A 7 -9.06 -1.05 2.94
N GLU A 8 -8.67 -2.31 2.85
CA GLU A 8 -9.47 -3.45 3.34
C GLU A 8 -9.23 -3.76 4.82
N ASN A 9 -8.02 -3.49 5.32
CA ASN A 9 -7.61 -3.76 6.69
C ASN A 9 -6.87 -2.56 7.29
N LYS A 10 -6.85 -2.45 8.62
CA LYS A 10 -6.26 -1.33 9.32
C LYS A 10 -4.79 -1.05 8.95
N TYR A 11 -3.97 -2.10 8.73
CA TYR A 11 -2.57 -1.95 8.34
C TYR A 11 -2.38 -1.27 6.97
N ALA A 12 -3.39 -1.33 6.10
CA ALA A 12 -3.32 -0.73 4.77
C ALA A 12 -3.29 0.81 4.82
N ILE A 13 -3.78 1.42 5.89
CA ILE A 13 -3.77 2.87 6.08
C ILE A 13 -2.33 3.40 6.01
N ASP A 14 -1.43 2.83 6.81
CA ASP A 14 -0.03 3.27 6.89
C ASP A 14 0.78 2.98 5.61
N ILE A 15 0.32 2.03 4.79
CA ILE A 15 0.96 1.68 3.52
C ILE A 15 0.53 2.62 2.41
N LEU A 16 -0.74 3.01 2.42
CA LEU A 16 -1.34 3.86 1.39
C LEU A 16 -1.11 5.36 1.64
N ASN A 17 -1.00 5.76 2.92
CA ASN A 17 -0.86 7.17 3.27
C ASN A 17 0.36 7.86 2.63
N PRO A 18 1.53 7.25 2.49
CA PRO A 18 2.65 7.86 1.78
C PRO A 18 2.32 8.27 0.33
N ILE A 19 1.45 7.52 -0.35
CA ILE A 19 0.98 7.87 -1.71
C ILE A 19 0.12 9.13 -1.66
N GLN A 20 -0.83 9.20 -0.71
CA GLN A 20 -1.66 10.40 -0.48
C GLN A 20 -0.79 11.60 -0.16
N GLU A 21 0.16 11.47 0.77
CA GLU A 21 1.07 12.54 1.16
C GLU A 21 1.90 13.04 -0.01
N HIS A 22 2.44 12.13 -0.81
CA HIS A 22 3.25 12.47 -1.99
C HIS A 22 2.43 13.30 -3.00
N VAL A 23 1.23 12.84 -3.35
CA VAL A 23 0.34 13.57 -4.27
C VAL A 23 0.02 14.96 -3.74
N THR A 24 -0.25 15.08 -2.43
CA THR A 24 -0.56 16.36 -1.79
C THR A 24 0.65 17.29 -1.74
N LYS A 25 1.82 16.82 -1.28
CA LYS A 25 3.06 17.59 -1.16
C LYS A 25 3.58 18.09 -2.51
N GLN A 26 3.45 17.27 -3.55
CA GLN A 26 3.92 17.60 -4.89
C GLN A 26 2.86 18.33 -5.72
N HIS A 27 1.70 18.63 -5.14
CA HIS A 27 0.57 19.27 -5.85
C HIS A 27 0.22 18.61 -7.17
N LEU A 28 0.29 17.27 -7.21
CA LEU A 28 0.00 16.51 -8.44
C LEU A 28 -1.49 16.61 -8.80
N PRO A 29 -1.83 16.72 -10.08
CA PRO A 29 -3.21 16.87 -10.55
C PRO A 29 -3.98 15.53 -10.52
N HIS A 30 -3.96 14.86 -9.37
CA HIS A 30 -4.63 13.58 -9.16
C HIS A 30 -5.75 13.74 -8.13
N GLU A 31 -6.90 13.15 -8.42
CA GLU A 31 -8.02 13.06 -7.49
C GLU A 31 -7.96 11.71 -6.78
N ILE A 32 -7.84 11.72 -5.46
CA ILE A 32 -7.76 10.50 -4.65
C ILE A 32 -9.08 10.29 -3.88
N LEU A 33 -9.58 9.06 -3.95
CA LEU A 33 -10.68 8.56 -3.11
C LEU A 33 -10.18 7.38 -2.29
N TRP A 34 -10.31 7.46 -0.97
CA TRP A 34 -10.07 6.32 -0.10
C TRP A 34 -11.32 5.45 0.01
N TYR A 35 -11.17 4.14 -0.22
CA TYR A 35 -12.18 3.17 0.18
C TYR A 35 -11.79 2.56 1.53
N ILE A 36 -12.68 2.65 2.51
CA ILE A 36 -12.46 2.12 3.87
C ILE A 36 -13.45 1.01 4.17
N HIS A 37 -12.95 -0.21 4.34
CA HIS A 37 -13.81 -1.37 4.66
C HIS A 37 -14.23 -1.35 6.14
N LYS A 38 -15.31 -0.65 6.43
CA LYS A 38 -15.84 -0.43 7.79
C LYS A 38 -15.98 -1.67 8.67
N PRO A 39 -16.38 -2.85 8.15
CA PRO A 39 -16.43 -4.06 8.99
C PRO A 39 -15.10 -4.45 9.65
N LYS A 40 -13.95 -4.00 9.11
CA LYS A 40 -12.61 -4.29 9.64
C LYS A 40 -11.87 -3.05 10.15
N ILE A 41 -12.41 -1.86 9.93
CA ILE A 41 -11.76 -0.57 10.26
C ILE A 41 -12.78 0.32 10.99
N ASP A 42 -12.71 0.34 12.30
CA ASP A 42 -13.65 1.10 13.15
C ASP A 42 -13.46 2.61 12.99
N SER A 43 -12.20 3.06 12.90
CA SER A 43 -11.86 4.48 12.75
C SER A 43 -10.85 4.70 11.63
N PHE A 44 -11.07 5.76 10.87
CA PHE A 44 -10.14 6.22 9.83
C PHE A 44 -9.52 7.56 10.26
N PRO A 45 -8.20 7.61 10.54
CA PRO A 45 -7.57 8.76 11.18
C PRO A 45 -7.55 10.03 10.31
N TYR A 46 -7.71 9.87 9.00
CA TYR A 46 -7.67 10.99 8.04
C TYR A 46 -9.05 11.39 7.52
N ALA A 47 -10.14 10.97 8.19
CA ALA A 47 -11.52 11.19 7.73
C ALA A 47 -11.87 12.67 7.46
N ASP A 48 -11.31 13.59 8.23
CA ASP A 48 -11.54 15.04 8.10
C ASP A 48 -10.56 15.72 7.12
N GLN A 49 -9.60 14.99 6.58
CA GLN A 49 -8.50 15.54 5.77
C GLN A 49 -8.54 15.11 4.31
N VAL A 50 -9.17 13.98 4.01
CA VAL A 50 -9.18 13.38 2.67
C VAL A 50 -10.58 12.93 2.27
N LYS A 51 -10.82 12.83 0.98
CA LYS A 51 -12.05 12.26 0.45
C LYS A 51 -12.05 10.74 0.64
N TRP A 52 -13.09 10.21 1.28
CA TRP A 52 -13.20 8.78 1.53
C TRP A 52 -14.65 8.28 1.47
N THR A 53 -14.81 6.98 1.29
CA THR A 53 -16.10 6.29 1.32
C THR A 53 -15.97 4.89 1.91
N ASN A 54 -17.07 4.31 2.37
CA ASN A 54 -17.20 2.89 2.70
C ASN A 54 -18.15 2.15 1.75
N SER A 55 -18.57 2.81 0.67
CA SER A 55 -19.47 2.29 -0.35
C SER A 55 -18.71 1.84 -1.60
N ILE A 56 -18.82 0.57 -1.95
CA ILE A 56 -18.27 0.05 -3.21
C ILE A 56 -18.97 0.68 -4.42
N GLN A 57 -20.25 1.02 -4.30
CA GLN A 57 -20.97 1.70 -5.38
C GLN A 57 -20.35 3.09 -5.66
N GLU A 58 -20.02 3.84 -4.63
CA GLU A 58 -19.36 5.15 -4.81
C GLU A 58 -17.96 5.02 -5.44
N VAL A 59 -17.21 3.96 -5.10
CA VAL A 59 -15.94 3.65 -5.79
C VAL A 59 -16.18 3.37 -7.27
N TYR A 60 -17.22 2.60 -7.61
CA TYR A 60 -17.59 2.31 -8.98
C TYR A 60 -17.98 3.59 -9.75
N ASP A 61 -18.80 4.43 -9.14
CA ASP A 61 -19.30 5.68 -9.72
C ASP A 61 -18.19 6.75 -9.85
N PHE A 62 -17.17 6.68 -8.99
CA PHE A 62 -15.98 7.51 -9.10
C PHE A 62 -15.18 7.24 -10.39
N LYS A 63 -15.36 6.06 -10.99
CA LYS A 63 -14.67 5.60 -12.22
C LYS A 63 -13.16 5.78 -12.12
N PRO A 64 -12.49 5.12 -11.16
CA PRO A 64 -11.05 5.22 -11.01
C PRO A 64 -10.32 4.76 -12.27
N GLU A 65 -9.18 5.38 -12.54
CA GLU A 65 -8.24 4.94 -13.58
C GLU A 65 -7.20 3.98 -12.98
N ALA A 66 -6.93 4.08 -11.68
CA ALA A 66 -6.05 3.18 -10.93
C ALA A 66 -6.60 2.91 -9.53
N ILE A 67 -6.42 1.67 -9.05
CA ILE A 67 -6.78 1.22 -7.70
C ILE A 67 -5.54 0.59 -7.05
N TYR A 68 -5.01 1.20 -6.00
CA TYR A 68 -3.89 0.67 -5.23
C TYR A 68 -4.38 -0.18 -4.08
N VAL A 69 -3.88 -1.41 -3.98
CA VAL A 69 -4.35 -2.42 -3.03
C VAL A 69 -3.17 -3.08 -2.31
N PRO A 70 -2.99 -2.88 -1.00
CA PRO A 70 -1.97 -3.63 -0.23
C PRO A 70 -2.35 -5.08 0.04
N GLY A 71 -3.64 -5.39 0.00
CA GLY A 71 -4.18 -6.73 0.21
C GLY A 71 -4.16 -7.62 -1.04
N ASN A 72 -4.76 -8.80 -0.92
CA ASN A 72 -4.78 -9.81 -1.98
C ASN A 72 -6.13 -9.91 -2.71
N ILE A 73 -7.08 -9.06 -2.37
CA ILE A 73 -8.46 -9.11 -2.88
C ILE A 73 -8.92 -7.70 -3.24
N VAL A 74 -9.54 -7.59 -4.40
CA VAL A 74 -10.25 -6.40 -4.85
C VAL A 74 -11.43 -6.83 -5.71
N PRO A 75 -12.59 -6.16 -5.68
CA PRO A 75 -13.70 -6.51 -6.56
C PRO A 75 -13.30 -6.37 -8.03
N TYR A 76 -13.36 -7.48 -8.77
CA TYR A 76 -12.91 -7.55 -10.17
C TYR A 76 -13.67 -6.61 -11.12
N TYR A 77 -14.92 -6.30 -10.78
CA TYR A 77 -15.82 -5.48 -11.61
C TYR A 77 -15.57 -3.96 -11.45
N LEU A 78 -14.76 -3.54 -10.51
CA LEU A 78 -14.40 -2.12 -10.39
C LEU A 78 -13.61 -1.67 -11.63
N PRO A 79 -13.90 -0.49 -12.19
CA PRO A 79 -13.15 0.03 -13.33
C PRO A 79 -11.72 0.43 -12.94
N GLY A 80 -10.86 0.57 -13.94
CA GLY A 80 -9.47 0.99 -13.78
C GLY A 80 -8.48 -0.15 -13.52
N VAL A 81 -7.21 0.18 -13.63
CA VAL A 81 -6.08 -0.75 -13.42
C VAL A 81 -5.96 -1.07 -11.93
N LYS A 82 -5.95 -2.34 -11.58
CA LYS A 82 -5.80 -2.82 -10.21
C LYS A 82 -4.33 -3.15 -9.94
N ILE A 83 -3.75 -2.43 -9.00
CA ILE A 83 -2.32 -2.49 -8.70
C ILE A 83 -2.13 -3.04 -7.30
N GLN A 84 -1.49 -4.19 -7.18
CA GLN A 84 -1.07 -4.71 -5.88
C GLN A 84 0.26 -4.09 -5.46
N ILE A 85 0.34 -3.53 -4.22
CA ILE A 85 1.55 -2.89 -3.69
C ILE A 85 2.13 -3.58 -2.46
N PHE A 86 1.60 -4.73 -2.08
CA PHE A 86 2.01 -5.53 -0.93
C PHE A 86 1.95 -4.81 0.44
N HIS A 87 2.05 -5.61 1.51
CA HIS A 87 1.94 -5.13 2.88
C HIS A 87 3.09 -5.61 3.79
N GLY A 88 4.13 -6.20 3.22
CA GLY A 88 5.31 -6.67 3.95
C GLY A 88 6.24 -7.53 3.09
N TYR A 89 7.35 -7.95 3.69
CA TYR A 89 8.41 -8.74 3.04
C TYR A 89 8.34 -10.24 3.33
N ALA A 90 7.17 -10.75 3.69
CA ALA A 90 7.00 -12.15 4.10
C ALA A 90 7.12 -13.13 2.91
N ALA A 91 8.34 -13.28 2.38
CA ALA A 91 8.65 -14.14 1.24
C ALA A 91 8.38 -15.64 1.50
N GLU A 92 8.43 -16.05 2.76
CA GLU A 92 8.14 -17.41 3.23
C GLU A 92 6.65 -17.77 3.17
N LYS A 93 5.76 -16.80 3.07
CA LYS A 93 4.32 -17.03 3.00
C LYS A 93 3.91 -17.46 1.60
N LYS A 94 3.55 -18.73 1.45
CA LYS A 94 3.08 -19.30 0.18
C LYS A 94 1.92 -18.53 -0.45
N ASP A 95 1.08 -17.90 0.36
CA ASP A 95 -0.09 -17.12 -0.09
C ASP A 95 0.29 -15.88 -0.91
N HIS A 96 1.48 -15.32 -0.71
CA HIS A 96 1.99 -14.20 -1.50
C HIS A 96 2.24 -14.56 -2.97
N TRP A 97 2.51 -15.83 -3.26
CA TRP A 97 2.82 -16.33 -4.61
C TRP A 97 1.61 -16.86 -5.36
N ILE A 98 0.42 -16.80 -4.76
CA ILE A 98 -0.81 -17.28 -5.39
C ILE A 98 -1.40 -16.18 -6.27
N ILE A 99 -1.38 -16.38 -7.57
CA ILE A 99 -2.00 -15.46 -8.53
C ILE A 99 -3.51 -15.73 -8.59
N ARG A 100 -4.28 -14.77 -8.09
CA ARG A 100 -5.75 -14.84 -8.04
C ARG A 100 -6.44 -14.14 -9.22
N ARG A 101 -5.65 -13.53 -10.10
CA ARG A 101 -6.13 -12.79 -11.29
C ARG A 101 -7.06 -11.62 -10.97
N TYR A 102 -6.84 -10.97 -9.82
CA TYR A 102 -7.55 -9.75 -9.46
C TYR A 102 -6.78 -8.49 -9.86
N PHE A 103 -5.49 -8.63 -10.15
CA PHE A 103 -4.58 -7.51 -10.36
C PHE A 103 -4.03 -7.52 -11.77
N ASP A 104 -4.01 -6.34 -12.37
CA ASP A 104 -3.44 -6.09 -13.69
C ASP A 104 -1.93 -5.83 -13.58
N THR A 105 -1.47 -5.33 -12.41
CA THR A 105 -0.06 -4.98 -12.18
C THR A 105 0.34 -5.28 -10.73
N TYR A 106 1.56 -5.77 -10.57
CA TYR A 106 2.21 -5.97 -9.27
C TYR A 106 3.39 -5.03 -9.12
N PHE A 107 3.33 -4.12 -8.15
CA PHE A 107 4.44 -3.27 -7.73
C PHE A 107 5.26 -4.01 -6.69
N THR A 108 6.47 -4.44 -7.07
CA THR A 108 7.31 -5.27 -6.23
C THR A 108 8.29 -4.46 -5.40
N GLN A 109 8.63 -5.00 -4.23
CA GLN A 109 9.38 -4.31 -3.19
C GLN A 109 10.90 -4.36 -3.42
N GLY A 110 11.37 -5.17 -4.36
CA GLY A 110 12.80 -5.32 -4.67
C GLY A 110 13.09 -6.57 -5.49
N PRO A 111 14.37 -6.79 -5.89
CA PRO A 111 14.76 -7.75 -6.91
C PRO A 111 14.31 -9.20 -6.64
N TYR A 112 14.28 -9.62 -5.38
CA TYR A 112 13.82 -10.97 -5.02
C TYR A 112 12.35 -11.18 -5.38
N PHE A 113 11.48 -10.24 -5.01
CA PHE A 113 10.05 -10.30 -5.37
C PHE A 113 9.85 -10.13 -6.87
N THR A 114 10.58 -9.20 -7.48
CA THR A 114 10.50 -8.91 -8.91
C THR A 114 10.77 -10.16 -9.73
N SER A 115 11.89 -10.86 -9.50
CA SER A 115 12.25 -12.05 -10.25
C SER A 115 11.22 -13.18 -10.13
N HIS A 116 10.62 -13.35 -8.94
CA HIS A 116 9.57 -14.35 -8.73
C HIS A 116 8.27 -13.98 -9.45
N PHE A 117 7.83 -12.72 -9.36
CA PHE A 117 6.61 -12.27 -10.03
C PHE A 117 6.76 -12.23 -11.55
N GLU A 118 7.94 -11.90 -12.08
CA GLU A 118 8.24 -12.01 -13.52
C GLU A 118 8.14 -13.45 -14.04
N ALA A 119 8.61 -14.43 -13.26
CA ALA A 119 8.45 -15.84 -13.61
C ALA A 119 6.97 -16.25 -13.62
N LEU A 120 6.17 -15.75 -12.67
CA LEU A 120 4.72 -15.96 -12.64
C LEU A 120 4.04 -15.24 -13.81
N ALA A 121 4.43 -14.00 -14.14
CA ALA A 121 3.89 -13.25 -15.27
C ALA A 121 4.12 -13.99 -16.60
N LYS A 122 5.31 -14.55 -16.82
CA LYS A 122 5.61 -15.41 -17.98
C LYS A 122 4.69 -16.63 -18.06
N ARG A 123 4.32 -17.20 -16.91
CA ARG A 123 3.47 -18.38 -16.83
C ARG A 123 2.00 -18.08 -17.08
N TYR A 124 1.49 -16.97 -16.52
CA TYR A 124 0.06 -16.63 -16.56
C TYR A 124 -0.29 -15.69 -17.72
N GLY A 125 0.61 -14.77 -18.10
CA GLY A 125 0.47 -13.91 -19.28
C GLY A 125 -0.60 -12.80 -19.18
N ASP A 126 -1.11 -12.53 -17.99
CA ASP A 126 -2.28 -11.65 -17.78
C ASP A 126 -2.03 -10.50 -16.78
N PHE A 127 -0.78 -10.24 -16.41
CA PHE A 127 -0.42 -9.11 -15.57
C PHE A 127 1.02 -8.62 -15.82
N GLU A 128 1.29 -7.40 -15.42
CA GLU A 128 2.61 -6.77 -15.48
C GLU A 128 3.29 -6.71 -14.12
N VAL A 129 4.63 -6.60 -14.13
CA VAL A 129 5.45 -6.48 -12.92
C VAL A 129 6.34 -5.27 -13.05
N LEU A 130 6.33 -4.42 -12.01
CA LEU A 130 7.20 -3.24 -11.92
C LEU A 130 7.89 -3.22 -10.56
N GLU A 131 9.22 -3.14 -10.56
CA GLU A 131 9.98 -2.92 -9.34
C GLU A 131 9.90 -1.44 -8.93
N THR A 132 9.20 -1.15 -7.86
CA THR A 132 8.96 0.22 -7.39
C THR A 132 9.53 0.49 -6.01
N GLY A 133 9.97 -0.55 -5.31
CA GLY A 133 10.20 -0.45 -3.87
C GLY A 133 8.89 -0.47 -3.07
N TRP A 134 8.94 0.03 -1.86
CA TRP A 134 7.79 0.02 -0.97
C TRP A 134 7.57 1.40 -0.31
N PRO A 135 6.49 2.12 -0.58
CA PRO A 135 6.27 3.50 -0.14
C PRO A 135 6.41 3.71 1.37
N LYS A 136 6.06 2.69 2.18
CA LYS A 136 6.24 2.73 3.63
C LYS A 136 7.71 2.85 4.05
N GLN A 137 8.64 2.25 3.29
CA GLN A 137 10.09 2.35 3.59
C GLN A 137 10.61 3.76 3.31
N ASP A 138 10.15 4.40 2.26
CA ASP A 138 10.51 5.77 1.96
C ASP A 138 10.03 6.70 3.06
N TRP A 139 8.79 6.53 3.50
CA TRP A 139 8.22 7.28 4.61
C TRP A 139 9.01 7.06 5.92
N ILE A 140 9.37 5.81 6.24
CA ILE A 140 10.19 5.49 7.42
C ILE A 140 11.52 6.20 7.34
N LYS A 141 12.23 6.11 6.20
CA LYS A 141 13.53 6.74 5.98
C LYS A 141 13.47 8.26 6.16
N GLU A 142 12.48 8.91 5.59
CA GLU A 142 12.28 10.35 5.70
C GLU A 142 11.94 10.81 7.12
N ASN A 143 11.26 9.96 7.90
CA ASN A 143 10.72 10.33 9.22
C ASN A 143 11.48 9.70 10.41
N LEU A 144 12.52 8.89 10.16
CA LEU A 144 13.25 8.17 11.21
C LEU A 144 13.83 9.12 12.28
N HIS A 145 14.32 10.30 11.87
CA HIS A 145 14.87 11.32 12.75
C HIS A 145 13.89 11.81 13.83
N LYS A 146 12.58 11.69 13.61
CA LYS A 146 11.56 12.07 14.60
C LYS A 146 11.59 11.22 15.86
N TYR A 147 12.20 10.03 15.77
CA TYR A 147 12.30 9.06 16.86
C TYR A 147 13.71 9.03 17.54
N ASP A 148 14.61 9.94 17.15
CA ASP A 148 15.98 9.96 17.69
C ASP A 148 15.97 10.18 19.21
N ALA A 149 15.17 11.09 19.74
CA ALA A 149 15.06 11.35 21.16
C ALA A 149 14.53 10.12 21.95
N ASP A 150 13.53 9.43 21.42
CA ASP A 150 12.99 8.23 22.03
C ASP A 150 14.01 7.08 21.99
N ARG A 151 14.73 6.94 20.87
CA ARG A 151 15.81 5.98 20.72
C ARG A 151 16.92 6.21 21.73
N GLU A 152 17.39 7.45 21.88
CA GLU A 152 18.42 7.80 22.86
C GLU A 152 17.97 7.56 24.29
N LYS A 153 16.70 7.82 24.61
CA LYS A 153 16.12 7.54 25.91
C LYS A 153 16.15 6.03 26.18
N LEU A 154 15.67 5.22 25.25
CA LEU A 154 15.64 3.75 25.37
C LEU A 154 17.05 3.16 25.50
N LEU A 155 18.05 3.67 24.76
CA LEU A 155 19.44 3.25 24.89
C LEU A 155 19.98 3.53 26.29
N ARG A 156 19.74 4.73 26.83
CA ARG A 156 20.16 5.11 28.18
C ARG A 156 19.51 4.24 29.26
N GLU A 157 18.20 4.00 29.15
CA GLU A 157 17.43 3.21 30.12
C GLU A 157 17.79 1.71 30.05
N SER A 158 18.11 1.20 28.88
CA SER A 158 18.46 -0.22 28.69
C SER A 158 19.91 -0.56 29.04
N GLY A 159 20.81 0.44 29.11
CA GLY A 159 22.24 0.22 29.24
C GLY A 159 22.86 -0.52 28.06
N LYS A 160 22.23 -0.54 26.90
CA LYS A 160 22.67 -1.17 25.66
C LYS A 160 23.27 -0.15 24.71
N GLU A 161 24.25 -0.58 23.91
CA GLU A 161 24.83 0.27 22.85
C GLU A 161 23.97 0.28 21.57
N THR A 162 23.13 -0.72 21.37
CA THR A 162 22.32 -0.87 20.17
C THR A 162 20.91 -1.37 20.52
N LEU A 163 19.90 -0.76 19.91
CA LEU A 163 18.53 -1.25 19.87
C LEU A 163 18.24 -1.85 18.49
N ILE A 164 17.74 -3.08 18.48
CA ILE A 164 17.19 -3.73 17.29
C ILE A 164 15.67 -3.73 17.48
N LEU A 165 14.98 -3.03 16.60
CA LEU A 165 13.51 -2.95 16.57
C LEU A 165 12.95 -3.89 15.52
#